data_bad43f72baa9817108d53183681b7a39
#
_entry.id   bad43f72baa9817108d53183681b7a39
#
_cell.length_a   1.000
_cell.length_b   1.000
_cell.length_c   1.000
_cell.angle_alpha   90.00
_cell.angle_beta   90.00
_cell.angle_gamma   90.00
#
_symmetry.space_group_name_H-M   'P 1'
#
loop_
_entity.id
_entity.type
_entity.pdbx_description
1 polymer ?
#
loop_
_entity_poly.entity_id
_entity_poly.type
_entity_poly.pdbx_seq_one_letter_code
_entity_poly.pdbx_strand_id
1 'polypeptide(L)'
;HAFVCGVPGAGKTNTMLHICYSLWKNCNVPFLVLEPAKKEYRALSQTDIDDLIIFSPSSGSRFPMAINPFEFAMGLSLSEHIQNLMNVFEGAFPLTPPLPALLDRAIEGVYNDHGWDADDINEGNKEYPTISELYDRLEFELKNTDYDGEVRGNMKSALEMRIGGLLRRDLGNVFDVKISSLKPEELIQHPIIIEMESMGTGPSNF
;
A
#
# COMPACT_ATOMS: atom_id res chain seq x y z
N HIS A 1 5.87 23.05 0.59
CA HIS A 1 4.59 22.53 0.11
C HIS A 1 3.96 23.52 -0.86
N ALA A 2 3.32 23.03 -1.95
CA ALA A 2 2.61 23.82 -2.92
C ALA A 2 1.25 23.18 -3.22
N PHE A 3 0.27 24.00 -3.59
CA PHE A 3 -1.06 23.56 -4.00
C PHE A 3 -1.41 24.19 -5.34
N VAL A 4 -1.73 23.36 -6.35
CA VAL A 4 -2.09 23.79 -7.70
C VAL A 4 -3.59 23.61 -7.90
N CYS A 5 -4.35 24.70 -7.98
CA CYS A 5 -5.79 24.68 -8.16
C CYS A 5 -6.22 25.49 -9.40
N GLY A 6 -7.44 25.25 -9.86
CA GLY A 6 -8.03 25.94 -11.00
C GLY A 6 -9.21 25.16 -11.58
N VAL A 7 -10.01 25.79 -12.41
CA VAL A 7 -11.15 25.16 -13.10
C VAL A 7 -10.70 24.03 -14.06
N PRO A 8 -11.58 23.11 -14.45
CA PRO A 8 -11.28 22.14 -15.50
C PRO A 8 -10.74 22.83 -16.77
N GLY A 9 -9.69 22.27 -17.37
CA GLY A 9 -9.06 22.84 -18.56
C GLY A 9 -8.07 23.99 -18.34
N ALA A 10 -7.86 24.46 -17.08
CA ALA A 10 -6.92 25.55 -16.77
C ALA A 10 -5.43 25.18 -16.88
N GLY A 11 -5.10 23.95 -17.28
CA GLY A 11 -3.71 23.53 -17.48
C GLY A 11 -3.00 23.00 -16.22
N LYS A 12 -3.71 22.66 -15.12
CA LYS A 12 -3.11 22.14 -13.88
C LYS A 12 -2.19 20.96 -14.13
N THR A 13 -2.69 19.93 -14.81
CA THR A 13 -1.90 18.72 -15.13
C THR A 13 -0.68 19.07 -15.99
N ASN A 14 -0.84 19.94 -16.98
CA ASN A 14 0.28 20.37 -17.82
C ASN A 14 1.36 21.12 -17.01
N THR A 15 0.94 21.95 -16.06
CA THR A 15 1.88 22.63 -15.13
C THR A 15 2.65 21.61 -14.31
N MET A 16 1.96 20.59 -13.75
CA MET A 16 2.61 19.55 -12.95
C MET A 16 3.55 18.67 -13.78
N LEU A 17 3.15 18.29 -15.02
CA LEU A 17 4.00 17.58 -15.97
C LEU A 17 5.28 18.36 -16.26
N HIS A 18 5.16 19.68 -16.48
CA HIS A 18 6.32 20.55 -16.73
C HIS A 18 7.23 20.65 -15.50
N ILE A 19 6.67 20.72 -14.29
CA ILE A 19 7.45 20.73 -13.05
C ILE A 19 8.22 19.40 -12.92
N CYS A 20 7.56 18.25 -13.07
CA CYS A 20 8.19 16.93 -13.00
C CYS A 20 9.32 16.79 -14.02
N TYR A 21 9.05 17.16 -15.27
CA TYR A 21 10.05 17.16 -16.32
C TYR A 21 11.27 18.03 -15.98
N SER A 22 11.03 19.26 -15.51
CA SER A 22 12.09 20.20 -15.16
C SER A 22 12.91 19.77 -13.95
N LEU A 23 12.27 19.17 -12.94
CA LEU A 23 12.98 18.60 -11.78
C LEU A 23 14.00 17.56 -12.21
N TRP A 24 13.62 16.64 -13.08
CA TRP A 24 14.55 15.61 -13.55
C TRP A 24 15.58 16.13 -14.52
N LYS A 25 15.16 16.77 -15.62
CA LYS A 25 16.07 17.15 -16.72
C LYS A 25 16.99 18.33 -16.39
N ASN A 26 16.50 19.31 -15.65
CA ASN A 26 17.27 20.53 -15.38
C ASN A 26 17.95 20.50 -14.01
N CYS A 27 17.41 19.78 -13.03
CA CYS A 27 17.89 19.79 -11.66
C CYS A 27 18.46 18.43 -11.22
N ASN A 28 18.27 17.36 -11.99
CA ASN A 28 18.59 15.98 -11.64
C ASN A 28 17.99 15.56 -10.29
N VAL A 29 16.77 16.03 -10.01
CA VAL A 29 16.02 15.72 -8.81
C VAL A 29 14.94 14.69 -9.15
N PRO A 30 14.96 13.50 -8.55
CA PRO A 30 13.93 12.49 -8.76
C PRO A 30 12.58 12.98 -8.21
N PHE A 31 11.49 12.41 -8.73
CA PHE A 31 10.15 12.72 -8.27
C PHE A 31 9.32 11.45 -8.16
N LEU A 32 8.35 11.47 -7.24
CA LEU A 32 7.32 10.46 -7.10
C LEU A 32 5.96 11.09 -7.34
N VAL A 33 5.21 10.55 -8.30
CA VAL A 33 3.82 10.93 -8.58
C VAL A 33 2.90 9.79 -8.15
N LEU A 34 1.95 10.07 -7.26
CA LEU A 34 0.82 9.19 -6.97
C LEU A 34 -0.37 9.64 -7.79
N GLU A 35 -0.88 8.78 -8.67
CA GLU A 35 -1.98 9.09 -9.59
C GLU A 35 -3.21 8.19 -9.31
N PRO A 36 -4.11 8.58 -8.40
CA PRO A 36 -5.19 7.72 -7.94
C PRO A 36 -6.36 7.59 -8.91
N ALA A 37 -6.57 8.55 -9.82
CA ALA A 37 -7.83 8.64 -10.57
C ALA A 37 -7.70 8.64 -12.09
N LYS A 38 -6.49 8.74 -12.63
CA LYS A 38 -6.25 8.88 -14.09
C LYS A 38 -4.87 8.34 -14.45
N LYS A 39 -4.50 8.45 -15.73
CA LYS A 39 -3.17 8.08 -16.26
C LYS A 39 -2.58 9.22 -17.10
N GLU A 40 -2.75 10.47 -16.64
CA GLU A 40 -2.32 11.66 -17.38
C GLU A 40 -0.80 11.83 -17.35
N TYR A 41 -0.14 11.44 -16.24
CA TYR A 41 1.32 11.58 -16.09
C TYR A 41 2.10 10.58 -16.95
N ARG A 42 1.46 9.55 -17.49
CA ARG A 42 2.05 8.65 -18.49
C ARG A 42 2.55 9.42 -19.73
N ALA A 43 2.03 10.62 -19.99
CA ALA A 43 2.53 11.48 -21.07
C ALA A 43 4.03 11.80 -20.94
N LEU A 44 4.62 11.75 -19.74
CA LEU A 44 6.05 11.90 -19.54
C LEU A 44 6.88 10.80 -20.22
N SER A 45 6.31 9.61 -20.46
CA SER A 45 7.00 8.54 -21.20
C SER A 45 7.21 8.85 -22.69
N GLN A 46 6.55 9.88 -23.20
CA GLN A 46 6.72 10.37 -24.58
C GLN A 46 7.80 11.46 -24.68
N THR A 47 8.39 11.86 -23.57
CA THR A 47 9.50 12.79 -23.50
C THR A 47 10.84 12.05 -23.50
N ASP A 48 11.93 12.77 -23.38
CA ASP A 48 13.29 12.24 -23.31
C ASP A 48 13.75 11.85 -21.89
N ILE A 49 12.79 11.52 -21.00
CA ILE A 49 13.08 10.94 -19.68
C ILE A 49 13.28 9.42 -19.83
N ASP A 50 14.53 8.99 -19.99
CA ASP A 50 14.85 7.58 -20.27
C ASP A 50 14.68 6.67 -19.05
N ASP A 51 14.83 7.21 -17.82
CA ASP A 51 14.82 6.46 -16.55
C ASP A 51 13.43 6.47 -15.86
N LEU A 52 12.38 6.91 -16.55
CA LEU A 52 11.03 6.96 -15.99
C LEU A 52 10.47 5.56 -15.74
N ILE A 53 10.13 5.29 -14.48
CA ILE A 53 9.49 4.05 -14.07
C ILE A 53 8.01 4.30 -13.81
N ILE A 54 7.14 3.51 -14.44
CA ILE A 54 5.69 3.60 -14.23
C ILE A 54 5.21 2.27 -13.65
N PHE A 55 4.87 2.27 -12.38
CA PHE A 55 4.23 1.14 -11.71
C PHE A 55 2.73 1.17 -11.91
N SER A 56 2.15 0.01 -12.19
CA SER A 56 0.70 -0.14 -12.34
C SER A 56 0.26 -1.49 -11.76
N PRO A 57 -0.90 -1.57 -11.12
CA PRO A 57 -1.46 -2.82 -10.59
C PRO A 57 -1.85 -3.83 -11.68
N SER A 58 -1.83 -3.42 -12.95
CA SER A 58 -2.15 -4.31 -14.07
C SER A 58 -1.08 -5.38 -14.28
N SER A 59 -1.49 -6.64 -14.36
CA SER A 59 -0.62 -7.80 -14.64
C SER A 59 0.12 -7.72 -15.99
N GLY A 60 -0.34 -6.89 -16.92
CA GLY A 60 0.33 -6.62 -18.21
C GLY A 60 1.30 -5.43 -18.17
N SER A 61 1.55 -4.83 -17.01
CA SER A 61 2.50 -3.72 -16.88
C SER A 61 3.95 -4.21 -17.05
N ARG A 62 4.80 -3.36 -17.65
CA ARG A 62 6.25 -3.61 -17.73
C ARG A 62 6.88 -3.65 -16.33
N PHE A 63 6.35 -2.86 -15.42
CA PHE A 63 6.71 -2.84 -14.00
C PHE A 63 5.44 -3.10 -13.18
N PRO A 64 5.12 -4.38 -12.88
CA PRO A 64 3.99 -4.70 -12.04
C PRO A 64 4.24 -4.16 -10.64
N MET A 65 3.22 -3.47 -10.10
CA MET A 65 3.25 -3.00 -8.73
C MET A 65 3.00 -4.18 -7.80
N ALA A 66 3.90 -4.41 -6.86
CA ALA A 66 3.73 -5.38 -5.79
C ALA A 66 4.28 -4.76 -4.49
N ILE A 67 3.47 -4.75 -3.46
CA ILE A 67 3.79 -4.14 -2.15
C ILE A 67 3.37 -5.11 -1.07
N ASN A 68 4.33 -5.59 -0.30
CA ASN A 68 4.03 -6.28 0.95
C ASN A 68 3.90 -5.23 2.07
N PRO A 69 2.71 -4.99 2.62
CA PRO A 69 2.53 -3.96 3.65
C PRO A 69 3.18 -4.33 4.99
N PHE A 70 3.61 -5.57 5.16
CA PHE A 70 4.30 -6.05 6.35
C PHE A 70 5.81 -5.82 6.32
N GLU A 71 6.39 -5.48 5.17
CA GLU A 71 7.79 -5.06 5.10
C GLU A 71 7.97 -3.69 5.75
N PHE A 72 9.04 -3.53 6.51
CA PHE A 72 9.37 -2.25 7.13
C PHE A 72 10.87 -1.97 7.11
N ALA A 73 11.23 -0.71 7.28
CA ALA A 73 12.61 -0.24 7.13
C ALA A 73 13.54 -0.88 8.16
N MET A 74 14.79 -1.14 7.73
CA MET A 74 15.84 -1.60 8.65
C MET A 74 16.07 -0.56 9.75
N GLY A 75 16.25 -1.04 10.96
CA GLY A 75 16.45 -0.21 12.15
C GLY A 75 15.15 0.30 12.79
N LEU A 76 13.97 0.07 12.19
CA LEU A 76 12.67 0.37 12.79
C LEU A 76 12.26 -0.77 13.72
N SER A 77 11.57 -0.47 14.82
CA SER A 77 10.99 -1.48 15.71
C SER A 77 9.67 -2.04 15.13
N LEU A 78 9.40 -3.32 15.43
CA LEU A 78 8.14 -3.95 15.03
C LEU A 78 6.93 -3.20 15.61
N SER A 79 6.97 -2.81 16.90
CA SER A 79 5.87 -2.08 17.54
C SER A 79 5.55 -0.76 16.83
N GLU A 80 6.56 0.00 16.40
CA GLU A 80 6.36 1.24 15.65
C GLU A 80 5.76 0.96 14.26
N HIS A 81 6.22 -0.11 13.61
CA HIS A 81 5.67 -0.52 12.32
C HIS A 81 4.20 -0.97 12.44
N ILE A 82 3.85 -1.79 13.43
CA ILE A 82 2.45 -2.22 13.67
C ILE A 82 1.55 -1.00 13.88
N GLN A 83 1.99 -0.02 14.65
CA GLN A 83 1.23 1.23 14.86
C GLN A 83 0.99 1.97 13.53
N ASN A 84 2.02 2.07 12.69
CA ASN A 84 1.90 2.69 11.38
C ASN A 84 0.98 1.89 10.45
N LEU A 85 1.09 0.57 10.45
CA LEU A 85 0.25 -0.31 9.65
C LEU A 85 -1.23 -0.23 10.07
N MET A 86 -1.52 -0.19 11.38
CA MET A 86 -2.86 0.06 11.89
C MET A 86 -3.44 1.39 11.41
N ASN A 87 -2.65 2.48 11.43
CA ASN A 87 -3.08 3.78 10.90
C ASN A 87 -3.42 3.70 9.40
N VAL A 88 -2.65 2.93 8.62
CA VAL A 88 -2.91 2.70 7.18
C VAL A 88 -4.23 1.95 6.98
N PHE A 89 -4.46 0.86 7.72
CA PHE A 89 -5.71 0.11 7.63
C PHE A 89 -6.92 0.94 8.03
N GLU A 90 -6.84 1.72 9.11
CA GLU A 90 -7.92 2.60 9.56
C GLU A 90 -8.19 3.75 8.58
N GLY A 91 -7.14 4.28 7.95
CA GLY A 91 -7.26 5.31 6.92
C GLY A 91 -7.88 4.80 5.61
N ALA A 92 -7.57 3.56 5.22
CA ALA A 92 -8.09 2.96 4.00
C ALA A 92 -9.51 2.42 4.15
N PHE A 93 -9.82 1.85 5.33
CA PHE A 93 -11.08 1.16 5.58
C PHE A 93 -11.72 1.68 6.87
N PRO A 94 -13.01 2.08 6.84
CA PRO A 94 -13.70 2.46 8.07
C PRO A 94 -13.85 1.23 8.98
N LEU A 95 -13.03 1.17 10.03
CA LEU A 95 -13.06 0.12 11.03
C LEU A 95 -13.87 0.60 12.25
N THR A 96 -14.92 -0.13 12.58
CA THR A 96 -15.74 0.15 13.78
C THR A 96 -15.46 -0.88 14.87
N PRO A 97 -15.45 -0.47 16.16
CA PRO A 97 -15.28 -1.43 17.24
C PRO A 97 -16.24 -2.63 17.13
N PRO A 98 -15.75 -3.87 17.39
CA PRO A 98 -14.45 -4.22 17.95
C PRO A 98 -13.37 -4.59 16.90
N LEU A 99 -13.58 -4.32 15.60
CA LEU A 99 -12.66 -4.72 14.52
C LEU A 99 -11.22 -4.20 14.68
N PRO A 100 -10.96 -2.93 15.11
CA PRO A 100 -9.58 -2.48 15.29
C PRO A 100 -8.78 -3.34 16.27
N ALA A 101 -9.36 -3.70 17.41
CA ALA A 101 -8.69 -4.54 18.40
C ALA A 101 -8.47 -5.99 17.92
N LEU A 102 -9.34 -6.49 17.06
CA LEU A 102 -9.17 -7.81 16.45
C LEU A 102 -8.04 -7.77 15.41
N LEU A 103 -7.99 -6.72 14.60
CA LEU A 103 -6.97 -6.54 13.58
C LEU A 103 -5.58 -6.36 14.21
N ASP A 104 -5.46 -5.54 15.25
CA ASP A 104 -4.21 -5.33 15.98
C ASP A 104 -3.63 -6.65 16.51
N ARG A 105 -4.44 -7.45 17.21
CA ARG A 105 -4.03 -8.78 17.68
C ARG A 105 -3.67 -9.74 16.55
N ALA A 106 -4.37 -9.68 15.45
CA ALA A 106 -4.09 -10.55 14.32
C ALA A 106 -2.77 -10.17 13.62
N ILE A 107 -2.49 -8.87 13.48
CA ILE A 107 -1.21 -8.37 12.94
C ILE A 107 -0.06 -8.81 13.85
N GLU A 108 -0.15 -8.59 15.16
CA GLU A 108 0.86 -9.05 16.11
C GLU A 108 1.04 -10.58 16.02
N GLY A 109 -0.08 -11.33 15.98
CA GLY A 109 -0.08 -12.78 15.90
C GLY A 109 0.60 -13.32 14.65
N VAL A 110 0.34 -12.74 13.48
CA VAL A 110 0.96 -13.21 12.23
C VAL A 110 2.46 -12.91 12.19
N TYR A 111 2.93 -11.82 12.79
CA TYR A 111 4.36 -11.57 12.97
C TYR A 111 5.01 -12.57 13.92
N ASN A 112 4.33 -12.91 15.03
CA ASN A 112 4.82 -13.94 15.96
C ASN A 112 4.95 -15.30 15.28
N ASP A 113 4.03 -15.67 14.36
CA ASP A 113 4.10 -16.90 13.58
C ASP A 113 5.35 -16.95 12.66
N HIS A 114 5.89 -15.79 12.28
CA HIS A 114 7.14 -15.62 11.53
C HIS A 114 8.37 -15.42 12.45
N GLY A 115 8.22 -15.60 13.76
CA GLY A 115 9.31 -15.53 14.74
C GLY A 115 9.74 -14.10 15.09
N TRP A 116 8.86 -13.11 14.89
CA TRP A 116 9.07 -11.75 15.34
C TRP A 116 8.50 -11.57 16.75
N ASP A 117 9.22 -10.86 17.59
CA ASP A 117 8.76 -10.37 18.90
C ASP A 117 8.49 -8.87 18.84
N ALA A 118 7.57 -8.36 19.69
CA ALA A 118 7.15 -6.97 19.69
C ALA A 118 8.29 -5.95 19.84
N ASP A 119 9.35 -6.32 20.54
CA ASP A 119 10.52 -5.48 20.79
C ASP A 119 11.61 -5.61 19.71
N ASP A 120 11.42 -6.47 18.71
CA ASP A 120 12.41 -6.67 17.66
C ASP A 120 12.63 -5.41 16.82
N ILE A 121 13.88 -5.20 16.48
CA ILE A 121 14.30 -4.22 15.49
C ILE A 121 14.58 -4.97 14.18
N ASN A 122 14.15 -4.40 13.06
CA ASN A 122 14.40 -5.02 11.76
C ASN A 122 15.88 -5.01 11.40
N GLU A 123 16.49 -6.18 11.36
CA GLU A 123 17.87 -6.44 10.94
C GLU A 123 17.95 -7.07 9.52
N GLY A 124 16.81 -7.28 8.86
CA GLY A 124 16.74 -7.88 7.52
C GLY A 124 16.96 -9.39 7.49
N ASN A 125 16.83 -10.08 8.62
CA ASN A 125 17.14 -11.50 8.80
C ASN A 125 15.90 -12.40 8.99
N LYS A 126 14.69 -11.82 9.01
CA LYS A 126 13.42 -12.54 9.19
C LYS A 126 12.51 -12.34 7.99
N GLU A 127 11.64 -13.31 7.74
CA GLU A 127 10.60 -13.22 6.72
C GLU A 127 9.42 -12.40 7.22
N TYR A 128 8.70 -11.79 6.27
CA TYR A 128 7.52 -10.99 6.57
C TYR A 128 6.25 -11.77 6.25
N PRO A 129 5.17 -11.55 7.02
CA PRO A 129 3.85 -12.08 6.70
C PRO A 129 3.31 -11.58 5.35
N THR A 130 2.18 -12.16 4.94
CA THR A 130 1.40 -11.76 3.76
C THR A 130 -0.03 -11.38 4.16
N ILE A 131 -0.79 -10.76 3.25
CA ILE A 131 -2.19 -10.43 3.49
C ILE A 131 -3.06 -11.69 3.64
N SER A 132 -2.76 -12.76 2.91
CA SER A 132 -3.48 -14.03 3.06
C SER A 132 -3.27 -14.64 4.44
N GLU A 133 -2.05 -14.62 4.97
CA GLU A 133 -1.76 -15.09 6.33
C GLU A 133 -2.47 -14.23 7.40
N LEU A 134 -2.49 -12.89 7.22
CA LEU A 134 -3.29 -12.02 8.08
C LEU A 134 -4.79 -12.37 8.02
N TYR A 135 -5.34 -12.62 6.82
CA TYR A 135 -6.75 -12.97 6.67
C TYR A 135 -7.08 -14.29 7.40
N ASP A 136 -6.25 -15.32 7.24
CA ASP A 136 -6.40 -16.59 7.94
C ASP A 136 -6.31 -16.43 9.46
N ARG A 137 -5.38 -15.59 9.92
CA ARG A 137 -5.24 -15.28 11.35
C ARG A 137 -6.45 -14.53 11.90
N LEU A 138 -7.01 -13.59 11.17
CA LEU A 138 -8.25 -12.88 11.55
C LEU A 138 -9.43 -13.84 11.67
N GLU A 139 -9.59 -14.79 10.75
CA GLU A 139 -10.61 -15.83 10.87
C GLU A 139 -10.41 -16.71 12.10
N PHE A 140 -9.17 -17.07 12.41
CA PHE A 140 -8.82 -17.84 13.62
C PHE A 140 -9.17 -17.05 14.90
N GLU A 141 -8.73 -15.80 15.02
CA GLU A 141 -9.03 -14.94 16.15
C GLU A 141 -10.53 -14.76 16.35
N LEU A 142 -11.27 -14.53 15.26
CA LEU A 142 -12.73 -14.36 15.30
C LEU A 142 -13.45 -15.63 15.78
N LYS A 143 -12.99 -16.83 15.40
CA LYS A 143 -13.56 -18.11 15.86
C LYS A 143 -13.34 -18.33 17.35
N ASN A 144 -12.24 -17.86 17.90
CA ASN A 144 -11.83 -18.04 19.30
C ASN A 144 -12.32 -16.92 20.24
N THR A 145 -13.13 -16.00 19.75
CA THR A 145 -13.69 -14.90 20.54
C THR A 145 -15.14 -15.21 20.95
N ASP A 146 -15.52 -14.90 22.19
CA ASP A 146 -16.85 -15.13 22.76
C ASP A 146 -17.90 -14.07 22.32
N TYR A 147 -17.85 -13.64 21.05
CA TYR A 147 -18.91 -12.80 20.49
C TYR A 147 -20.16 -13.63 20.19
N ASP A 148 -21.33 -13.03 20.34
CA ASP A 148 -22.58 -13.70 19.91
C ASP A 148 -22.60 -13.91 18.38
N GLY A 149 -23.53 -14.76 17.92
CA GLY A 149 -23.55 -15.18 16.53
C GLY A 149 -23.78 -14.05 15.53
N GLU A 150 -24.55 -13.04 15.89
CA GLU A 150 -24.86 -11.90 15.03
C GLU A 150 -23.65 -10.95 14.92
N VAL A 151 -23.04 -10.59 16.03
CA VAL A 151 -21.82 -9.75 16.06
C VAL A 151 -20.69 -10.43 15.29
N ARG A 152 -20.47 -11.73 15.51
CA ARG A 152 -19.47 -12.51 14.79
C ARG A 152 -19.73 -12.53 13.28
N GLY A 153 -20.99 -12.71 12.86
CA GLY A 153 -21.40 -12.68 11.46
C GLY A 153 -21.12 -11.34 10.78
N ASN A 154 -21.45 -10.25 11.47
CA ASN A 154 -21.21 -8.89 10.99
C ASN A 154 -19.69 -8.59 10.86
N MET A 155 -18.90 -8.99 11.85
CA MET A 155 -17.46 -8.85 11.81
C MET A 155 -16.83 -9.66 10.67
N LYS A 156 -17.24 -10.92 10.49
CA LYS A 156 -16.77 -11.76 9.39
C LYS A 156 -17.06 -11.10 8.03
N SER A 157 -18.28 -10.64 7.81
CA SER A 157 -18.64 -9.96 6.57
C SER A 157 -17.84 -8.69 6.35
N ALA A 158 -17.57 -7.93 7.42
CA ALA A 158 -16.75 -6.72 7.35
C ALA A 158 -15.30 -7.01 6.99
N LEU A 159 -14.68 -8.06 7.56
CA LEU A 159 -13.33 -8.51 7.24
C LEU A 159 -13.22 -9.02 5.81
N GLU A 160 -14.20 -9.83 5.37
CA GLU A 160 -14.23 -10.34 4.00
C GLU A 160 -14.33 -9.24 2.95
N MET A 161 -15.10 -8.21 3.22
CA MET A 161 -15.25 -7.07 2.30
C MET A 161 -13.97 -6.20 2.25
N ARG A 162 -13.27 -6.02 3.37
CA ARG A 162 -12.12 -5.11 3.50
C ARG A 162 -10.80 -5.84 3.21
N ILE A 163 -10.40 -6.73 4.12
CA ILE A 163 -9.11 -7.45 4.01
C ILE A 163 -9.18 -8.51 2.90
N GLY A 164 -10.25 -9.34 2.87
CA GLY A 164 -10.46 -10.29 1.78
C GLY A 164 -10.61 -9.63 0.41
N GLY A 165 -11.04 -8.35 0.37
CA GLY A 165 -11.06 -7.54 -0.84
C GLY A 165 -9.67 -7.33 -1.45
N LEU A 166 -8.62 -7.18 -0.62
CA LEU A 166 -7.23 -7.02 -1.05
C LEU A 166 -6.65 -8.29 -1.70
N LEU A 167 -7.23 -9.46 -1.42
CA LEU A 167 -6.81 -10.75 -2.00
C LEU A 167 -7.43 -11.04 -3.37
N ARG A 168 -8.36 -10.20 -3.83
CA ARG A 168 -9.13 -10.48 -5.04
C ARG A 168 -8.49 -9.91 -6.29
N ARG A 169 -8.47 -10.72 -7.37
CA ARG A 169 -8.06 -10.32 -8.73
C ARG A 169 -6.65 -9.67 -8.76
N ASP A 170 -6.53 -8.56 -9.47
CA ASP A 170 -5.27 -7.83 -9.60
C ASP A 170 -4.75 -7.27 -8.27
N LEU A 171 -5.64 -6.99 -7.29
CA LEU A 171 -5.23 -6.53 -5.96
C LEU A 171 -4.44 -7.60 -5.20
N GLY A 172 -4.80 -8.89 -5.32
CA GLY A 172 -4.01 -9.97 -4.75
C GLY A 172 -2.59 -10.00 -5.30
N ASN A 173 -2.40 -9.72 -6.59
CA ASN A 173 -1.07 -9.63 -7.18
C ASN A 173 -0.28 -8.40 -6.69
N VAL A 174 -0.98 -7.37 -6.21
CA VAL A 174 -0.35 -6.14 -5.66
C VAL A 174 0.03 -6.32 -4.19
N PHE A 175 -0.89 -6.83 -3.36
CA PHE A 175 -0.74 -6.77 -1.90
C PHE A 175 -0.42 -8.13 -1.25
N ASP A 176 -0.76 -9.25 -1.89
CA ASP A 176 -0.51 -10.58 -1.33
C ASP A 176 0.77 -11.16 -1.90
N VAL A 177 1.88 -10.53 -1.58
CA VAL A 177 3.23 -10.87 -2.05
C VAL A 177 4.17 -10.99 -0.86
N LYS A 178 5.18 -11.84 -1.00
CA LYS A 178 6.21 -11.99 0.06
C LYS A 178 7.22 -10.85 0.07
N ILE A 179 7.51 -10.27 -1.09
CA ILE A 179 8.53 -9.23 -1.28
C ILE A 179 7.98 -8.15 -2.20
N SER A 180 8.16 -6.89 -1.80
CA SER A 180 7.76 -5.74 -2.60
C SER A 180 8.64 -5.58 -3.84
N SER A 181 8.02 -5.19 -4.96
CA SER A 181 8.75 -4.75 -6.15
C SER A 181 9.17 -3.27 -6.04
N LEU A 182 8.49 -2.50 -5.21
CA LEU A 182 8.82 -1.11 -4.89
C LEU A 182 9.76 -1.07 -3.69
N LYS A 183 11.02 -0.69 -3.92
CA LYS A 183 11.99 -0.51 -2.84
C LYS A 183 12.12 0.97 -2.50
N PRO A 184 12.10 1.36 -1.22
CA PRO A 184 12.23 2.77 -0.82
C PRO A 184 13.46 3.46 -1.41
N GLU A 185 14.55 2.73 -1.57
CA GLU A 185 15.81 3.23 -2.14
C GLU A 185 15.66 3.62 -3.63
N GLU A 186 14.82 2.90 -4.37
CA GLU A 186 14.54 3.19 -5.79
C GLU A 186 13.65 4.41 -5.95
N LEU A 187 12.70 4.62 -5.00
CA LEU A 187 11.79 5.77 -5.02
C LEU A 187 12.50 7.12 -4.94
N ILE A 188 13.71 7.16 -4.37
CA ILE A 188 14.50 8.39 -4.22
C ILE A 188 15.61 8.55 -5.26
N GLN A 189 15.77 7.60 -6.18
CA GLN A 189 16.82 7.61 -7.20
C GLN A 189 16.29 7.85 -8.62
N HIS A 190 15.04 7.51 -8.89
CA HIS A 190 14.43 7.56 -10.21
C HIS A 190 13.17 8.42 -10.24
N PRO A 191 12.80 8.99 -11.40
CA PRO A 191 11.48 9.55 -11.63
C PRO A 191 10.45 8.42 -11.69
N ILE A 192 9.48 8.42 -10.76
CA ILE A 192 8.51 7.33 -10.60
C ILE A 192 7.08 7.87 -10.67
N ILE A 193 6.23 7.13 -11.38
CA ILE A 193 4.78 7.32 -11.39
C ILE A 193 4.14 6.03 -10.87
N ILE A 194 3.25 6.15 -9.89
CA ILE A 194 2.42 5.05 -9.39
C ILE A 194 0.98 5.31 -9.83
N GLU A 195 0.50 4.51 -10.79
CA GLU A 195 -0.88 4.57 -11.29
C GLU A 195 -1.77 3.67 -10.45
N MET A 196 -2.81 4.22 -9.83
CA MET A 196 -3.71 3.50 -8.92
C MET A 196 -5.17 3.47 -9.38
N GLU A 197 -5.49 4.02 -10.57
CA GLU A 197 -6.86 4.16 -11.09
C GLU A 197 -7.68 2.86 -11.02
N SER A 198 -7.05 1.71 -11.32
CA SER A 198 -7.74 0.42 -11.35
C SER A 198 -7.95 -0.23 -9.97
N MET A 199 -7.40 0.34 -8.90
CA MET A 199 -7.46 -0.25 -7.55
C MET A 199 -8.78 0.06 -6.82
N GLY A 200 -9.50 1.11 -7.20
CA GLY A 200 -10.65 1.60 -6.47
C GLY A 200 -10.26 2.47 -5.26
N THR A 201 -11.26 3.08 -4.59
CA THR A 201 -10.99 4.10 -3.56
C THR A 201 -10.40 3.56 -2.26
N GLY A 202 -10.85 2.41 -1.77
CA GLY A 202 -10.31 1.81 -0.54
C GLY A 202 -8.87 1.32 -0.71
N PRO A 203 -8.60 0.38 -1.63
CA PRO A 203 -7.27 -0.14 -1.88
C PRO A 203 -6.24 0.89 -2.36
N SER A 204 -6.65 1.96 -3.04
CA SER A 204 -5.74 3.03 -3.44
C SER A 204 -5.33 3.95 -2.29
N ASN A 205 -6.06 3.91 -1.17
CA ASN A 205 -5.70 4.61 0.05
C ASN A 205 -4.83 3.75 0.99
N PHE A 206 -4.81 2.44 0.76
CA PHE A 206 -3.95 1.48 1.46
C PHE A 206 -2.51 1.55 0.96
#